data_0bdda15b1fb23de0529e89e37fc1bf9f
#
_entry.id   0bdda15b1fb23de0529e89e37fc1bf9f
#
_cell.length_a   1.000
_cell.length_b   1.000
_cell.length_c   1.000
_cell.angle_alpha   90.00
_cell.angle_beta   90.00
_cell.angle_gamma   90.00
#
_symmetry.space_group_name_H-M   'P 1'
#
loop_
_entity.id
_entity.type
_entity.pdbx_description
1 polymer ?
#
loop_
_entity_poly.entity_id
_entity_poly.type
_entity_poly.pdbx_seq_one_letter_code
_entity_poly.pdbx_strand_id
1 'polypeptide(L)'
;MILTHKQIEEIAAAVTKDFNEFFFGKEAEDVRIARATPIDQFAKDYLGLDVSFARLSGDGSICGLTAYADTEYITEEMGIKRTIPLRQNQVLLDESFIRPGKVRELCGKRRFTLAHECAHQILYSMEDEEAKAACRQKYAARTAYFWRQAAFASSSSIE
;
A
#
# COMPACT_ATOMS: atom_id res chain seq x y z
N MET A 1 -10.38 -8.66 -10.66
CA MET A 1 -9.72 -9.99 -10.82
C MET A 1 -9.84 -10.78 -9.53
N ILE A 2 -10.16 -12.10 -9.62
CA ILE A 2 -10.13 -13.02 -8.46
C ILE A 2 -8.92 -13.93 -8.67
N LEU A 3 -7.94 -13.84 -7.77
CA LEU A 3 -6.70 -14.61 -7.85
C LEU A 3 -6.72 -15.76 -6.84
N THR A 4 -6.21 -16.91 -7.25
CA THR A 4 -5.92 -18.03 -6.34
C THR A 4 -4.64 -17.71 -5.55
N HIS A 5 -4.47 -18.38 -4.41
CA HIS A 5 -3.26 -18.24 -3.58
C HIS A 5 -1.97 -18.50 -4.38
N LYS A 6 -1.99 -19.55 -5.22
CA LYS A 6 -0.87 -19.88 -6.10
C LYS A 6 -0.53 -18.76 -7.09
N GLN A 7 -1.54 -18.15 -7.70
CA GLN A 7 -1.31 -17.03 -8.63
C GLN A 7 -0.72 -15.80 -7.92
N ILE A 8 -1.14 -15.52 -6.68
CA ILE A 8 -0.56 -14.45 -5.87
C ILE A 8 0.92 -14.72 -5.59
N GLU A 9 1.27 -15.96 -5.23
CA GLU A 9 2.66 -16.37 -4.99
C GLU A 9 3.52 -16.25 -6.26
N GLU A 10 2.99 -16.67 -7.40
CA GLU A 10 3.67 -16.57 -8.70
C GLU A 10 3.93 -15.12 -9.10
N ILE A 11 2.94 -14.23 -8.90
CA ILE A 11 3.09 -12.78 -9.13
C ILE A 11 4.15 -12.20 -8.19
N ALA A 12 4.07 -12.52 -6.90
CA ALA A 12 5.02 -12.02 -5.91
C ALA A 12 6.45 -12.46 -6.23
N ALA A 13 6.64 -13.72 -6.64
CA ALA A 13 7.95 -14.26 -7.04
C ALA A 13 8.49 -13.56 -8.29
N ALA A 14 7.65 -13.36 -9.31
CA ALA A 14 8.03 -12.67 -10.54
C ALA A 14 8.44 -11.22 -10.29
N VAL A 15 7.62 -10.49 -9.54
CA VAL A 15 7.88 -9.09 -9.18
C VAL A 15 9.16 -8.95 -8.33
N THR A 16 9.34 -9.85 -7.36
CA THR A 16 10.54 -9.83 -6.50
C THR A 16 11.81 -10.11 -7.33
N LYS A 17 11.74 -11.06 -8.27
CA LYS A 17 12.87 -11.35 -9.16
C LYS A 17 13.21 -10.14 -10.03
N ASP A 18 12.23 -9.55 -10.69
CA ASP A 18 12.42 -8.39 -11.56
C ASP A 18 12.97 -7.17 -10.79
N PHE A 19 12.44 -6.92 -9.60
CA PHE A 19 12.96 -5.87 -8.71
C PHE A 19 14.41 -6.13 -8.29
N ASN A 20 14.76 -7.37 -7.93
CA ASN A 20 16.12 -7.70 -7.53
C ASN A 20 17.10 -7.49 -8.69
N GLU A 21 16.73 -7.85 -9.90
CA GLU A 21 17.53 -7.57 -11.10
C GLU A 21 17.67 -6.06 -11.35
N PHE A 22 16.59 -5.31 -11.20
CA PHE A 22 16.59 -3.85 -11.32
C PHE A 22 17.50 -3.17 -10.28
N PHE A 23 17.41 -3.58 -9.01
CA PHE A 23 18.05 -2.89 -7.91
C PHE A 23 19.47 -3.35 -7.63
N PHE A 24 19.72 -4.65 -7.70
CA PHE A 24 21.03 -5.26 -7.39
C PHE A 24 21.84 -5.61 -8.64
N GLY A 25 21.26 -5.55 -9.81
CA GLY A 25 21.93 -5.90 -11.06
C GLY A 25 22.48 -7.34 -11.05
N LYS A 26 23.75 -7.50 -11.47
CA LYS A 26 24.39 -8.82 -11.53
C LYS A 26 24.53 -9.53 -10.18
N GLU A 27 24.51 -8.77 -9.07
CA GLU A 27 24.57 -9.37 -7.74
C GLU A 27 23.26 -10.06 -7.34
N ALA A 28 22.16 -9.81 -8.05
CA ALA A 28 20.86 -10.45 -7.80
C ALA A 28 20.92 -11.98 -7.96
N GLU A 29 21.83 -12.50 -8.78
CA GLU A 29 21.99 -13.94 -9.06
C GLU A 29 22.63 -14.70 -7.89
N ASP A 30 23.27 -14.01 -6.93
CA ASP A 30 23.89 -14.68 -5.79
C ASP A 30 22.84 -15.08 -4.75
N VAL A 31 22.27 -16.28 -4.94
CA VAL A 31 21.26 -16.87 -4.05
C VAL A 31 21.76 -17.18 -2.63
N ARG A 32 23.08 -17.11 -2.37
CA ARG A 32 23.67 -17.34 -1.06
C ARG A 32 23.48 -16.15 -0.12
N ILE A 33 23.15 -15.00 -0.65
CA ILE A 33 22.96 -13.78 0.11
C ILE A 33 21.47 -13.54 0.30
N ALA A 34 20.96 -13.76 1.51
CA ALA A 34 19.61 -13.36 1.86
C ALA A 34 19.52 -11.83 1.91
N ARG A 35 18.68 -11.23 1.05
CA ARG A 35 18.53 -9.79 0.94
C ARG A 35 17.17 -9.36 1.45
N ALA A 36 17.16 -8.39 2.34
CA ALA A 36 15.92 -7.72 2.70
C ALA A 36 15.51 -6.80 1.55
N THR A 37 14.23 -6.84 1.16
CA THR A 37 13.67 -5.91 0.18
C THR A 37 13.72 -4.48 0.70
N PRO A 38 14.43 -3.55 0.07
CA PRO A 38 14.43 -2.14 0.41
C PRO A 38 13.09 -1.51 -0.04
N ILE A 39 12.05 -1.64 0.79
CA ILE A 39 10.67 -1.34 0.42
C ILE A 39 10.44 0.11 -0.02
N ASP A 40 11.20 1.06 0.51
CA ASP A 40 11.08 2.46 0.11
C ASP A 40 11.56 2.67 -1.34
N GLN A 41 12.67 2.04 -1.72
CA GLN A 41 13.17 2.06 -3.10
C GLN A 41 12.26 1.26 -4.03
N PHE A 42 11.74 0.13 -3.56
CA PHE A 42 10.75 -0.64 -4.30
C PHE A 42 9.53 0.21 -4.65
N ALA A 43 8.99 0.96 -3.69
CA ALA A 43 7.83 1.82 -3.92
C ALA A 43 8.17 2.99 -4.87
N LYS A 44 9.25 3.72 -4.58
CA LYS A 44 9.59 4.96 -5.29
C LYS A 44 10.28 4.74 -6.62
N ASP A 45 11.34 3.94 -6.63
CA ASP A 45 12.25 3.84 -7.78
C ASP A 45 11.78 2.79 -8.78
N TYR A 46 11.18 1.70 -8.30
CA TYR A 46 10.70 0.62 -9.15
C TYR A 46 9.23 0.78 -9.56
N LEU A 47 8.33 1.06 -8.61
CA LEU A 47 6.90 1.26 -8.91
C LEU A 47 6.53 2.69 -9.29
N GLY A 48 7.41 3.67 -9.08
CA GLY A 48 7.15 5.08 -9.37
C GLY A 48 6.07 5.71 -8.49
N LEU A 49 5.92 5.23 -7.24
CA LEU A 49 4.91 5.73 -6.32
C LEU A 49 5.40 6.96 -5.55
N ASP A 50 4.51 7.93 -5.35
CA ASP A 50 4.74 9.07 -4.47
C ASP A 50 4.29 8.71 -3.05
N VAL A 51 5.25 8.49 -2.15
CA VAL A 51 5.00 8.08 -0.77
C VAL A 51 5.12 9.27 0.16
N SER A 52 4.03 9.58 0.85
CA SER A 52 3.96 10.68 1.81
C SER A 52 3.23 10.27 3.09
N PHE A 53 3.17 11.17 4.07
CA PHE A 53 2.59 10.91 5.38
C PHE A 53 1.49 11.92 5.69
N ALA A 54 0.41 11.43 6.29
CA ALA A 54 -0.68 12.26 6.76
C ALA A 54 -1.40 11.59 7.93
N ARG A 55 -2.17 12.35 8.68
CA ARG A 55 -3.06 11.78 9.70
C ARG A 55 -4.30 11.20 9.01
N LEU A 56 -4.37 9.88 8.96
CA LEU A 56 -5.40 9.16 8.20
C LEU A 56 -6.66 8.88 9.00
N SER A 57 -6.54 8.70 10.31
CA SER A 57 -7.69 8.52 11.21
C SER A 57 -7.39 9.06 12.60
N GLY A 58 -8.45 9.46 13.34
CA GLY A 58 -8.32 9.92 14.71
C GLY A 58 -7.92 8.83 15.70
N ASP A 59 -8.32 7.60 15.43
CA ASP A 59 -8.09 6.41 16.26
C ASP A 59 -6.88 5.57 15.85
N GLY A 60 -6.17 5.95 14.78
CA GLY A 60 -5.02 5.21 14.25
C GLY A 60 -5.38 3.86 13.59
N SER A 61 -6.66 3.62 13.29
CA SER A 61 -7.13 2.38 12.67
C SER A 61 -6.71 2.25 11.20
N ILE A 62 -6.48 3.38 10.51
CA ILE A 62 -6.06 3.42 9.13
C ILE A 62 -4.57 3.75 9.09
N CYS A 63 -3.78 2.80 8.62
CA CYS A 63 -2.32 2.91 8.61
C CYS A 63 -1.77 3.33 7.25
N GLY A 64 -2.49 3.09 6.16
CA GLY A 64 -2.09 3.44 4.81
C GLY A 64 -3.28 3.47 3.86
N LEU A 65 -3.08 4.10 2.73
CA LEU A 65 -3.98 4.07 1.58
C LEU A 65 -3.22 4.36 0.29
N THR A 66 -3.76 3.91 -0.81
CA THR A 66 -3.22 4.16 -2.14
C THR A 66 -4.27 4.73 -3.08
N ALA A 67 -3.86 5.65 -3.95
CA ALA A 67 -4.75 6.30 -4.91
C ALA A 67 -4.52 5.77 -6.33
N TYR A 68 -5.59 5.29 -6.96
CA TYR A 68 -5.59 4.83 -8.36
C TYR A 68 -5.92 5.94 -9.36
N ALA A 69 -6.42 7.06 -8.87
CA ALA A 69 -6.73 8.27 -9.66
C ALA A 69 -6.65 9.48 -8.76
N ASP A 70 -6.66 10.66 -9.35
CA ASP A 70 -6.82 11.90 -8.61
C ASP A 70 -8.16 11.90 -7.87
N THR A 71 -8.13 12.12 -6.57
CA THR A 71 -9.31 12.05 -5.69
C THR A 71 -9.07 12.81 -4.40
N GLU A 72 -10.03 12.74 -3.48
CA GLU A 72 -9.92 13.31 -2.15
C GLU A 72 -10.20 12.23 -1.10
N TYR A 73 -9.37 12.21 -0.07
CA TYR A 73 -9.61 11.42 1.13
C TYR A 73 -10.18 12.32 2.23
N ILE A 74 -11.32 11.92 2.77
CA ILE A 74 -11.98 12.66 3.84
C ILE A 74 -11.82 11.90 5.15
N THR A 75 -11.17 12.52 6.12
CA THR A 75 -11.08 12.02 7.50
C THR A 75 -11.89 12.92 8.41
N GLU A 76 -12.46 12.35 9.47
CA GLU A 76 -13.22 13.08 10.48
C GLU A 76 -12.64 12.79 11.85
N GLU A 77 -12.36 13.86 12.60
CA GLU A 77 -11.90 13.79 13.98
C GLU A 77 -12.62 14.82 14.83
N MET A 78 -13.24 14.39 15.92
CA MET A 78 -13.98 15.26 16.84
C MET A 78 -15.03 16.14 16.13
N GLY A 79 -15.69 15.60 15.10
CA GLY A 79 -16.68 16.34 14.30
C GLY A 79 -16.08 17.30 13.26
N ILE A 80 -14.75 17.39 13.16
CA ILE A 80 -14.07 18.23 12.18
C ILE A 80 -13.67 17.36 11.01
N LYS A 81 -14.19 17.68 9.83
CA LYS A 81 -13.81 17.04 8.56
C LYS A 81 -12.56 17.70 8.01
N ARG A 82 -11.61 16.85 7.60
CA ARG A 82 -10.41 17.26 6.87
C ARG A 82 -10.39 16.55 5.53
N THR A 83 -10.08 17.29 4.48
CA THR A 83 -9.92 16.77 3.13
C THR A 83 -8.44 16.76 2.76
N ILE A 84 -7.95 15.60 2.34
CA ILE A 84 -6.58 15.44 1.86
C ILE A 84 -6.66 15.15 0.37
N PRO A 85 -6.16 16.05 -0.49
CA PRO A 85 -6.11 15.79 -1.94
C PRO A 85 -5.10 14.68 -2.23
N LEU A 86 -5.48 13.76 -3.11
CA LEU A 86 -4.67 12.62 -3.54
C LEU A 86 -4.46 12.69 -5.05
N ARG A 87 -3.27 12.35 -5.47
CA ARG A 87 -2.94 12.18 -6.89
C ARG A 87 -2.86 10.70 -7.24
N GLN A 88 -3.06 10.40 -8.50
CA GLN A 88 -2.79 9.05 -9.01
C GLN A 88 -1.38 8.60 -8.64
N ASN A 89 -1.22 7.32 -8.28
CA ASN A 89 0.05 6.71 -7.84
C ASN A 89 0.60 7.27 -6.52
N GLN A 90 -0.21 7.99 -5.76
CA GLN A 90 0.17 8.42 -4.41
C GLN A 90 -0.18 7.36 -3.38
N VAL A 91 0.75 7.14 -2.45
CA VAL A 91 0.55 6.32 -1.25
C VAL A 91 0.67 7.23 -0.03
N LEU A 92 -0.34 7.24 0.82
CA LEU A 92 -0.27 7.87 2.12
C LEU A 92 -0.07 6.82 3.20
N LEU A 93 0.87 7.07 4.07
CA LEU A 93 1.08 6.33 5.32
C LEU A 93 0.69 7.21 6.50
N ASP A 94 0.22 6.58 7.57
CA ASP A 94 -0.14 7.34 8.77
C ASP A 94 1.06 8.05 9.40
N GLU A 95 0.86 9.29 9.83
CA GLU A 95 1.93 10.13 10.42
C GLU A 95 2.52 9.57 11.71
N SER A 96 1.83 8.63 12.38
CA SER A 96 2.36 7.95 13.57
C SER A 96 3.67 7.22 13.29
N PHE A 97 3.90 6.80 12.05
CA PHE A 97 5.13 6.11 11.65
C PHE A 97 6.38 6.99 11.67
N ILE A 98 6.22 8.30 11.57
CA ILE A 98 7.32 9.28 11.61
C ILE A 98 7.34 10.11 12.90
N ARG A 99 6.48 9.77 13.87
CA ARG A 99 6.45 10.47 15.16
C ARG A 99 7.75 10.27 15.92
N PRO A 100 8.36 11.35 16.44
CA PRO A 100 9.58 11.27 17.24
C PRO A 100 9.45 10.24 18.38
N GLY A 101 10.47 9.40 18.55
CA GLY A 101 10.49 8.34 19.56
C GLY A 101 9.73 7.05 19.19
N LYS A 102 8.92 7.04 18.11
CA LYS A 102 8.16 5.87 17.66
C LYS A 102 8.69 5.22 16.39
N VAL A 103 9.53 5.89 15.64
CA VAL A 103 10.04 5.44 14.33
C VAL A 103 10.61 4.03 14.39
N ARG A 104 11.47 3.74 15.39
CA ARG A 104 12.09 2.42 15.54
C ARG A 104 11.10 1.34 15.93
N GLU A 105 10.21 1.65 16.87
CA GLU A 105 9.17 0.74 17.37
C GLU A 105 8.20 0.36 16.24
N LEU A 106 7.80 1.32 15.40
CA LEU A 106 6.81 1.13 14.34
C LEU A 106 7.43 0.77 12.98
N CYS A 107 8.75 0.62 12.88
CA CYS A 107 9.43 0.37 11.60
C CYS A 107 8.88 -0.87 10.87
N GLY A 108 8.69 -1.98 11.56
CA GLY A 108 8.14 -3.21 10.97
C GLY A 108 6.72 -3.01 10.44
N LYS A 109 5.86 -2.35 11.24
CA LYS A 109 4.49 -2.04 10.85
C LYS A 109 4.45 -1.11 9.64
N ARG A 110 5.28 -0.06 9.61
CA ARG A 110 5.41 0.85 8.47
C ARG A 110 5.81 0.10 7.19
N ARG A 111 6.84 -0.74 7.28
CA ARG A 111 7.32 -1.54 6.14
C ARG A 111 6.24 -2.46 5.60
N PHE A 112 5.53 -3.15 6.49
CA PHE A 112 4.41 -4.01 6.11
C PHE A 112 3.29 -3.21 5.44
N THR A 113 2.90 -2.06 6.01
CA THR A 113 1.87 -1.20 5.44
C THR A 113 2.26 -0.72 4.04
N LEU A 114 3.49 -0.23 3.85
CA LEU A 114 3.96 0.20 2.53
C LEU A 114 3.97 -0.95 1.52
N ALA A 115 4.42 -2.14 1.91
CA ALA A 115 4.37 -3.32 1.03
C ALA A 115 2.94 -3.69 0.64
N HIS A 116 1.99 -3.58 1.56
CA HIS A 116 0.58 -3.81 1.32
C HIS A 116 0.01 -2.83 0.28
N GLU A 117 0.31 -1.53 0.40
CA GLU A 117 -0.12 -0.51 -0.57
C GLU A 117 0.55 -0.72 -1.94
N CYS A 118 1.83 -1.13 -1.97
CA CYS A 118 2.50 -1.52 -3.21
C CYS A 118 1.80 -2.70 -3.89
N ALA A 119 1.39 -3.72 -3.12
CA ALA A 119 0.66 -4.87 -3.67
C ALA A 119 -0.66 -4.44 -4.32
N HIS A 120 -1.40 -3.51 -3.72
CA HIS A 120 -2.59 -2.93 -4.32
C HIS A 120 -2.31 -2.28 -5.68
N GLN A 121 -1.24 -1.50 -5.80
CA GLN A 121 -0.86 -0.86 -7.06
C GLN A 121 -0.44 -1.89 -8.13
N ILE A 122 0.32 -2.92 -7.75
CA ILE A 122 0.71 -3.99 -8.66
C ILE A 122 -0.52 -4.71 -9.21
N LEU A 123 -1.41 -5.16 -8.35
CA LEU A 123 -2.62 -5.87 -8.74
C LEU A 123 -3.54 -5.00 -9.60
N TYR A 124 -3.68 -3.72 -9.27
CA TYR A 124 -4.42 -2.77 -10.09
C TYR A 124 -3.78 -2.60 -11.48
N SER A 125 -2.46 -2.54 -11.59
CA SER A 125 -1.77 -2.39 -12.87
C SER A 125 -1.99 -3.59 -13.82
N MET A 126 -2.26 -4.76 -13.27
CA MET A 126 -2.51 -6.01 -14.00
C MET A 126 -3.95 -6.15 -14.51
N GLU A 127 -4.87 -5.31 -14.05
CA GLU A 127 -6.25 -5.30 -14.53
C GLU A 127 -6.34 -4.74 -15.97
N ASP A 128 -7.36 -5.16 -16.71
CA ASP A 128 -7.70 -4.53 -17.98
C ASP A 128 -8.29 -3.11 -17.76
N GLU A 129 -8.42 -2.34 -18.83
CA GLU A 129 -8.85 -0.93 -18.73
C GLU A 129 -10.29 -0.78 -18.25
N GLU A 130 -11.16 -1.75 -18.53
CA GLU A 130 -12.55 -1.76 -18.04
C GLU A 130 -12.58 -1.97 -16.52
N ALA A 131 -11.86 -2.97 -16.03
CA ALA A 131 -11.73 -3.26 -14.61
C ALA A 131 -11.02 -2.11 -13.85
N LYS A 132 -9.99 -1.47 -14.44
CA LYS A 132 -9.36 -0.28 -13.89
C LYS A 132 -10.33 0.89 -13.79
N ALA A 133 -11.13 1.14 -14.83
CA ALA A 133 -12.14 2.19 -14.81
C ALA A 133 -13.20 1.95 -13.73
N ALA A 134 -13.72 0.71 -13.62
CA ALA A 134 -14.65 0.32 -12.58
C ALA A 134 -14.03 0.46 -11.17
N CYS A 135 -12.77 0.09 -11.01
CA CYS A 135 -12.02 0.25 -9.76
C CYS A 135 -11.90 1.73 -9.37
N ARG A 136 -11.49 2.61 -10.28
CA ARG A 136 -11.39 4.06 -10.03
C ARG A 136 -12.73 4.65 -9.62
N GLN A 137 -13.81 4.30 -10.32
CA GLN A 137 -15.14 4.77 -10.01
C GLN A 137 -15.61 4.32 -8.62
N LYS A 138 -15.33 3.07 -8.26
CA LYS A 138 -15.73 2.48 -6.98
C LYS A 138 -14.94 3.04 -5.81
N TYR A 139 -13.64 3.20 -5.95
CA TYR A 139 -12.73 3.54 -4.85
C TYR A 139 -12.41 5.03 -4.75
N ALA A 140 -12.50 5.80 -5.82
CA ALA A 140 -12.37 7.26 -5.74
C ALA A 140 -13.41 7.89 -4.79
N ALA A 141 -14.60 7.25 -4.65
CA ALA A 141 -15.65 7.70 -3.75
C ALA A 141 -15.65 7.03 -2.36
N ARG A 142 -14.86 5.99 -2.10
CA ARG A 142 -15.03 5.10 -0.94
C ARG A 142 -13.76 4.66 -0.21
N THR A 143 -12.61 5.29 -0.42
CA THR A 143 -11.31 4.85 0.15
C THR A 143 -11.38 4.67 1.68
N ALA A 144 -12.08 5.54 2.39
CA ALA A 144 -12.23 5.45 3.85
C ALA A 144 -13.14 4.31 4.35
N TYR A 145 -14.09 3.86 3.53
CA TYR A 145 -15.10 2.89 3.97
C TYR A 145 -14.64 1.43 3.86
N PHE A 146 -13.73 1.14 2.94
CA PHE A 146 -13.27 -0.22 2.66
C PHE A 146 -12.38 -0.78 3.78
N TRP A 147 -11.52 0.03 4.35
CA TRP A 147 -10.59 -0.39 5.40
C TRP A 147 -11.28 -0.66 6.73
N ARG A 148 -12.35 0.05 7.06
CA ARG A 148 -13.16 -0.26 8.25
C ARG A 148 -13.86 -1.61 8.14
N GLN A 149 -14.36 -1.99 6.96
CA GLN A 149 -15.02 -3.30 6.78
C GLN A 149 -14.03 -4.46 6.77
N ALA A 150 -12.83 -4.31 6.19
CA ALA A 150 -11.81 -5.36 6.21
C ALA A 150 -11.26 -5.60 7.62
N ALA A 151 -11.08 -4.58 8.43
CA ALA A 151 -10.66 -4.70 9.82
C ALA A 151 -11.71 -5.43 10.69
N PHE A 152 -13.01 -5.20 10.45
CA PHE A 152 -14.09 -5.92 11.14
C PHE A 152 -14.24 -7.38 10.69
N ALA A 153 -14.00 -7.68 9.41
CA ALA A 153 -14.09 -9.06 8.90
C ALA A 153 -12.97 -9.96 9.43
N SER A 154 -11.77 -9.41 9.71
CA SER A 154 -10.67 -10.16 10.31
C SER A 154 -10.80 -10.39 11.82
N SER A 155 -11.58 -9.56 12.54
CA SER A 155 -11.82 -9.74 13.96
C SER A 155 -13.00 -10.68 14.31
N SER A 156 -13.88 -10.98 13.34
CA SER A 156 -15.00 -11.92 13.53
C SER A 156 -14.69 -13.37 13.14
N SER A 157 -13.45 -13.69 12.74
CA SER A 157 -13.01 -15.06 12.40
C SER A 157 -12.17 -15.72 13.49
N ILE A 158 -12.17 -15.17 14.72
CA ILE A 158 -11.56 -15.80 15.91
C ILE A 158 -12.66 -15.98 16.95
N GLU A 159 -13.51 -16.98 16.74
CA GLU A 159 -14.23 -17.73 17.77
C GLU A 159 -14.18 -19.22 17.46
#